data_0084c2e779f2d4a104c2d3454c0d4d2f
#
_entry.id   0084c2e779f2d4a104c2d3454c0d4d2f
#
_cell.length_a   1.000
_cell.length_b   1.000
_cell.length_c   1.000
_cell.angle_alpha   90.00
_cell.angle_beta   90.00
_cell.angle_gamma   90.00
#
_symmetry.space_group_name_H-M   'P 1'
#
loop_
_entity.id
_entity.type
_entity.pdbx_description
1 polymer ?
#
loop_
_entity_poly.entity_id
_entity_poly.type
_entity_poly.pdbx_seq_one_letter_code
_entity_poly.pdbx_strand_id
1 'polypeptide(L)'
;MIIKALLWKEFKSLVKNIKSKVVMSIGTMVFIYLLLFVRLQTSDFSISVYQYNINYMTVILGYLMFISNLRFWYEKNMNMLETLFIMPTKLYVIIIGKMLLPILLSVSLSVAFYFLSTGIGWMVFKSSIFSFTTLFQILLISIVFQIFYSIINCYAMWCASLAYAKVIQFISVMLYMGSVFTMFVIPTNFSLYNSLGTWIIMAMIGVYAVICYSRINKEKAMNTLSI
;
A
#
# COMPACT_ATOMS: atom_id res chain seq x y z
N MET A 1 5.51 20.36 -15.39
CA MET A 1 4.21 21.04 -15.26
C MET A 1 3.05 20.04 -15.15
N ILE A 2 2.97 19.02 -15.98
CA ILE A 2 1.85 18.04 -16.06
C ILE A 2 1.69 17.20 -14.80
N ILE A 3 2.79 16.67 -14.21
CA ILE A 3 2.72 15.89 -12.94
C ILE A 3 2.09 16.74 -11.82
N LYS A 4 2.44 18.03 -11.74
CA LYS A 4 1.88 18.95 -10.75
C LYS A 4 0.36 19.14 -10.93
N ALA A 5 -0.10 19.21 -12.17
CA ALA A 5 -1.53 19.29 -12.49
C ALA A 5 -2.29 18.01 -12.16
N LEU A 6 -1.69 16.83 -12.44
CA LEU A 6 -2.26 15.53 -12.06
C LEU A 6 -2.33 15.38 -10.54
N LEU A 7 -1.27 15.70 -9.83
CA LEU A 7 -1.23 15.68 -8.35
C LEU A 7 -2.28 16.63 -7.77
N TRP A 8 -2.43 17.83 -8.32
CA TRP A 8 -3.44 18.80 -7.89
C TRP A 8 -4.85 18.27 -8.09
N LYS A 9 -5.13 17.64 -9.25
CA LYS A 9 -6.42 17.01 -9.53
C LYS A 9 -6.71 15.89 -8.52
N GLU A 10 -5.76 15.02 -8.27
CA GLU A 10 -5.90 13.92 -7.28
C GLU A 10 -6.10 14.48 -5.87
N PHE A 11 -5.33 15.49 -5.48
CA PHE A 11 -5.47 16.17 -4.18
C PHE A 11 -6.85 16.81 -4.03
N LYS A 12 -7.33 17.58 -5.01
CA LYS A 12 -8.66 18.19 -4.98
C LYS A 12 -9.77 17.16 -4.85
N SER A 13 -9.61 16.02 -5.53
CA SER A 13 -10.56 14.92 -5.44
C SER A 13 -10.51 14.21 -4.07
N LEU A 14 -9.35 14.15 -3.42
CA LEU A 14 -9.23 13.67 -2.05
C LEU A 14 -9.92 14.60 -1.06
N VAL A 15 -9.68 15.90 -1.21
CA VAL A 15 -10.29 16.93 -0.33
C VAL A 15 -11.81 16.91 -0.43
N LYS A 16 -12.38 16.72 -1.63
CA LYS A 16 -13.83 16.59 -1.81
C LYS A 16 -14.45 15.44 -0.98
N ASN A 17 -13.69 14.35 -0.78
CA ASN A 17 -14.13 13.15 -0.06
C ASN A 17 -13.41 12.99 1.30
N ILE A 18 -12.85 14.07 1.83
CA ILE A 18 -11.97 14.01 3.01
C ILE A 18 -12.69 13.44 4.22
N LYS A 19 -13.96 13.81 4.45
CA LYS A 19 -14.76 13.33 5.61
C LYS A 19 -14.86 11.79 5.61
N SER A 20 -15.25 11.20 4.50
CA SER A 20 -15.37 9.73 4.37
C SER A 20 -14.01 9.04 4.54
N LYS A 21 -12.93 9.62 4.02
CA LYS A 21 -11.59 9.06 4.11
C LYS A 21 -10.99 9.18 5.50
N VAL A 22 -11.22 10.30 6.17
CA VAL A 22 -10.80 10.49 7.59
C VAL A 22 -11.52 9.49 8.49
N VAL A 23 -12.84 9.33 8.33
CA VAL A 23 -13.61 8.33 9.07
C VAL A 23 -13.08 6.91 8.81
N MET A 24 -12.78 6.57 7.56
CA MET A 24 -12.20 5.28 7.22
C MET A 24 -10.80 5.09 7.83
N SER A 25 -9.96 6.13 7.82
CA SER A 25 -8.61 6.10 8.43
C SER A 25 -8.68 5.91 9.94
N ILE A 26 -9.54 6.67 10.60
CA ILE A 26 -9.75 6.54 12.05
C ILE A 26 -10.32 5.16 12.37
N GLY A 27 -11.31 4.70 11.62
CA GLY A 27 -11.92 3.38 11.82
C GLY A 27 -10.90 2.25 11.68
N THR A 28 -10.02 2.30 10.66
CA THR A 28 -8.94 1.31 10.50
C THR A 28 -7.91 1.40 11.62
N MET A 29 -7.54 2.59 12.08
CA MET A 29 -6.65 2.75 13.24
C MET A 29 -7.26 2.16 14.51
N VAL A 30 -8.52 2.49 14.82
CA VAL A 30 -9.22 1.94 15.98
C VAL A 30 -9.31 0.42 15.91
N PHE A 31 -9.67 -0.13 14.75
CA PHE A 31 -9.73 -1.58 14.54
C PHE A 31 -8.36 -2.26 14.77
N ILE A 32 -7.29 -1.66 14.25
CA ILE A 32 -5.93 -2.16 14.45
C ILE A 32 -5.52 -2.12 15.93
N TYR A 33 -5.85 -1.03 16.65
CA TYR A 33 -5.58 -0.95 18.09
C TYR A 33 -6.39 -1.96 18.89
N LEU A 34 -7.64 -2.23 18.51
CA LEU A 34 -8.45 -3.29 19.14
C LEU A 34 -7.83 -4.67 18.93
N LEU A 35 -7.36 -4.98 17.71
CA LEU A 35 -6.65 -6.24 17.43
C LEU A 35 -5.36 -6.36 18.26
N LEU A 36 -4.60 -5.28 18.37
CA LEU A 36 -3.42 -5.21 19.23
C LEU A 36 -3.77 -5.49 20.68
N PHE A 37 -4.81 -4.86 21.19
CA PHE A 37 -5.26 -5.01 22.57
C PHE A 37 -5.70 -6.44 22.88
N VAL A 38 -6.52 -7.05 22.01
CA VAL A 38 -6.93 -8.45 22.16
C VAL A 38 -5.74 -9.39 22.19
N ARG A 39 -4.77 -9.16 21.31
CA ARG A 39 -3.56 -10.00 21.24
C ARG A 39 -2.64 -9.82 22.44
N LEU A 40 -2.59 -8.64 23.03
CA LEU A 40 -1.84 -8.38 24.27
C LEU A 40 -2.45 -9.07 25.48
N GLN A 41 -3.76 -9.33 25.49
CA GLN A 41 -4.42 -10.07 26.57
C GLN A 41 -4.15 -11.59 26.53
N THR A 42 -3.80 -12.13 25.34
CA THR A 42 -3.62 -13.58 25.15
C THR A 42 -2.18 -14.04 25.20
N SER A 43 -1.21 -13.13 25.23
CA SER A 43 0.24 -13.44 25.27
C SER A 43 0.92 -12.83 26.48
N ASP A 44 2.03 -13.45 26.93
CA ASP A 44 2.89 -12.83 27.93
C ASP A 44 3.30 -11.43 27.47
N PHE A 45 2.97 -10.42 28.27
CA PHE A 45 3.12 -9.00 27.97
C PHE A 45 4.59 -8.60 28.00
N SER A 46 5.35 -8.97 26.96
CA SER A 46 6.77 -8.65 26.83
C SER A 46 6.98 -7.49 25.84
N ILE A 47 8.04 -6.72 26.06
CA ILE A 47 8.45 -5.61 25.20
C ILE A 47 8.67 -6.07 23.76
N SER A 48 9.25 -7.24 23.57
CA SER A 48 9.53 -7.83 22.25
C SER A 48 8.24 -8.15 21.48
N VAL A 49 7.23 -8.69 22.16
CA VAL A 49 5.91 -8.98 21.56
C VAL A 49 5.21 -7.70 21.18
N TYR A 50 5.28 -6.68 22.01
CA TYR A 50 4.68 -5.37 21.70
C TYR A 50 5.34 -4.72 20.48
N GLN A 51 6.68 -4.66 20.44
CA GLN A 51 7.44 -4.12 19.31
C GLN A 51 7.14 -4.84 18.00
N TYR A 52 7.06 -6.15 18.06
CA TYR A 52 6.70 -6.98 16.93
C TYR A 52 5.30 -6.64 16.38
N ASN A 53 4.32 -6.52 17.27
CA ASN A 53 2.95 -6.17 16.88
C ASN A 53 2.86 -4.76 16.27
N ILE A 54 3.58 -3.77 16.80
CA ILE A 54 3.63 -2.42 16.21
C ILE A 54 4.16 -2.47 14.78
N ASN A 55 5.26 -3.17 14.55
CA ASN A 55 5.87 -3.27 13.23
C ASN A 55 4.88 -3.86 12.22
N TYR A 56 4.19 -4.91 12.61
CA TYR A 56 3.15 -5.54 11.80
C TYR A 56 2.00 -4.61 11.45
N MET A 57 1.44 -4.02 12.46
CA MET A 57 0.29 -3.14 12.28
C MET A 57 0.65 -1.91 11.45
N THR A 58 1.88 -1.42 11.55
CA THR A 58 2.40 -0.33 10.71
C THR A 58 2.37 -0.72 9.23
N VAL A 59 2.81 -1.94 8.89
CA VAL A 59 2.80 -2.46 7.51
C VAL A 59 1.38 -2.60 6.99
N ILE A 60 0.50 -3.23 7.78
CA ILE A 60 -0.92 -3.43 7.39
C ILE A 60 -1.63 -2.10 7.19
N LEU A 61 -1.46 -1.15 8.11
CA LEU A 61 -2.09 0.16 8.00
C LEU A 61 -1.64 0.89 6.73
N GLY A 62 -0.34 0.92 6.47
CA GLY A 62 0.21 1.53 5.26
C GLY A 62 -0.40 0.93 4.00
N TYR A 63 -0.53 -0.39 3.96
CA TYR A 63 -1.11 -1.10 2.83
C TYR A 63 -2.61 -0.81 2.64
N LEU A 64 -3.40 -0.88 3.71
CA LEU A 64 -4.84 -0.58 3.65
C LEU A 64 -5.10 0.85 3.19
N MET A 65 -4.31 1.82 3.70
CA MET A 65 -4.42 3.21 3.30
C MET A 65 -4.01 3.44 1.85
N PHE A 66 -3.01 2.73 1.38
CA PHE A 66 -2.58 2.77 -0.01
C PHE A 66 -3.68 2.27 -0.96
N ILE A 67 -4.22 1.07 -0.72
CA ILE A 67 -5.28 0.48 -1.58
C ILE A 67 -6.53 1.35 -1.60
N SER A 68 -6.96 1.86 -0.45
CA SER A 68 -8.17 2.69 -0.35
C SER A 68 -8.07 3.99 -1.15
N ASN A 69 -6.86 4.45 -1.46
CA ASN A 69 -6.61 5.67 -2.22
C ASN A 69 -6.26 5.44 -3.68
N LEU A 70 -6.07 4.19 -4.13
CA LEU A 70 -5.89 3.87 -5.54
C LEU A 70 -7.20 4.01 -6.32
N ARG A 71 -7.17 4.72 -7.47
CA ARG A 71 -8.38 5.10 -8.22
C ARG A 71 -8.46 4.56 -9.63
N PHE A 72 -7.59 3.65 -10.05
CA PHE A 72 -7.59 3.12 -11.41
C PHE A 72 -8.94 2.52 -11.83
N TRP A 73 -9.63 1.83 -10.90
CA TRP A 73 -10.96 1.27 -11.14
C TRP A 73 -12.04 2.35 -11.33
N TYR A 74 -12.02 3.38 -10.46
CA TYR A 74 -12.99 4.48 -10.54
C TYR A 74 -12.92 5.23 -11.86
N GLU A 75 -11.72 5.42 -12.39
CA GLU A 75 -11.50 6.12 -13.65
C GLU A 75 -12.01 5.35 -14.86
N LYS A 76 -11.87 4.02 -14.85
CA LYS A 76 -12.46 3.17 -15.90
C LYS A 76 -13.98 3.29 -15.90
N ASN A 77 -14.61 3.18 -14.73
CA ASN A 77 -16.08 3.22 -14.62
C ASN A 77 -16.68 4.58 -14.94
N MET A 78 -15.93 5.66 -14.73
CA MET A 78 -16.42 7.03 -15.04
C MET A 78 -16.02 7.52 -16.43
N ASN A 79 -15.55 6.63 -17.31
CA ASN A 79 -15.07 6.97 -18.67
C ASN A 79 -14.00 8.08 -18.70
N MET A 80 -13.29 8.29 -17.57
CA MET A 80 -12.26 9.30 -17.47
C MET A 80 -10.95 8.90 -18.18
N LEU A 81 -10.80 7.64 -18.58
CA LEU A 81 -9.62 7.14 -19.28
C LEU A 81 -9.45 7.82 -20.65
N GLU A 82 -10.56 8.08 -21.37
CA GLU A 82 -10.52 8.77 -22.65
C GLU A 82 -9.87 10.14 -22.51
N THR A 83 -10.32 10.94 -21.56
CA THR A 83 -9.76 12.27 -21.31
C THR A 83 -8.28 12.24 -20.89
N LEU A 84 -7.88 11.19 -20.16
CA LEU A 84 -6.48 11.01 -19.76
C LEU A 84 -5.57 10.63 -20.93
N PHE A 85 -6.08 9.83 -21.88
CA PHE A 85 -5.29 9.35 -23.02
C PHE A 85 -5.23 10.34 -24.19
N ILE A 86 -6.20 11.25 -24.29
CA ILE A 86 -6.17 12.38 -25.24
C ILE A 86 -5.04 13.37 -24.89
N MET A 87 -4.63 13.42 -23.61
CA MET A 87 -3.50 14.27 -23.23
C MET A 87 -2.23 13.82 -23.96
N PRO A 88 -1.42 14.76 -24.54
CA PRO A 88 -0.17 14.45 -25.20
C PRO A 88 0.95 14.11 -24.22
N THR A 89 0.68 13.17 -23.33
CA THR A 89 1.60 12.76 -22.25
C THR A 89 1.98 11.30 -22.41
N LYS A 90 3.21 11.01 -22.01
CA LYS A 90 3.68 9.62 -21.95
C LYS A 90 2.96 8.87 -20.84
N LEU A 91 2.61 7.62 -21.10
CA LEU A 91 1.80 6.81 -20.19
C LEU A 91 2.42 6.69 -18.78
N TYR A 92 3.75 6.54 -18.70
CA TYR A 92 4.43 6.43 -17.41
C TYR A 92 4.25 7.67 -16.51
N VAL A 93 4.14 8.87 -17.12
CA VAL A 93 3.91 10.13 -16.38
C VAL A 93 2.54 10.12 -15.71
N ILE A 94 1.53 9.57 -16.41
CA ILE A 94 0.18 9.42 -15.88
C ILE A 94 0.18 8.44 -14.70
N ILE A 95 0.82 7.29 -14.88
CA ILE A 95 0.90 6.24 -13.83
C ILE A 95 1.61 6.77 -12.59
N ILE A 96 2.78 7.41 -12.76
CA ILE A 96 3.55 7.99 -11.65
C ILE A 96 2.72 9.08 -10.93
N GLY A 97 2.08 9.98 -11.68
CA GLY A 97 1.26 11.03 -11.08
C GLY A 97 0.11 10.50 -10.23
N LYS A 98 -0.43 9.31 -10.56
CA LYS A 98 -1.54 8.69 -9.85
C LYS A 98 -1.11 7.87 -8.62
N MET A 99 0.02 7.21 -8.69
CA MET A 99 0.51 6.39 -7.57
C MET A 99 1.18 7.22 -6.48
N LEU A 100 1.73 8.39 -6.80
CA LEU A 100 2.57 9.17 -5.90
C LEU A 100 1.78 9.66 -4.67
N LEU A 101 0.57 10.16 -4.85
CA LEU A 101 -0.26 10.66 -3.76
C LEU A 101 -0.72 9.55 -2.79
N PRO A 102 -1.26 8.39 -3.27
CA PRO A 102 -1.54 7.25 -2.40
C PRO A 102 -0.32 6.76 -1.61
N ILE A 103 0.86 6.71 -2.24
CA ILE A 103 2.11 6.31 -1.57
C ILE A 103 2.46 7.32 -0.46
N LEU A 104 2.45 8.61 -0.76
CA LEU A 104 2.76 9.64 0.24
C LEU A 104 1.80 9.58 1.43
N LEU A 105 0.50 9.41 1.19
CA LEU A 105 -0.48 9.28 2.27
C LEU A 105 -0.26 8.02 3.10
N SER A 106 0.01 6.89 2.47
CA SER A 106 0.26 5.65 3.19
C SER A 106 1.51 5.74 4.06
N VAL A 107 2.59 6.30 3.52
CA VAL A 107 3.86 6.49 4.25
C VAL A 107 3.67 7.43 5.42
N SER A 108 3.03 8.59 5.22
CA SER A 108 2.80 9.56 6.29
C SER A 108 1.97 8.97 7.45
N LEU A 109 0.93 8.20 7.13
CA LEU A 109 0.10 7.55 8.13
C LEU A 109 0.82 6.41 8.85
N SER A 110 1.61 5.61 8.13
CA SER A 110 2.45 4.56 8.72
C SER A 110 3.46 5.14 9.70
N VAL A 111 4.12 6.24 9.33
CA VAL A 111 5.06 6.94 10.20
C VAL A 111 4.37 7.50 11.44
N ALA A 112 3.23 8.19 11.26
CA ALA A 112 2.46 8.73 12.38
C ALA A 112 2.00 7.62 13.34
N PHE A 113 1.49 6.50 12.81
CA PHE A 113 1.08 5.35 13.63
C PHE A 113 2.26 4.74 14.39
N TYR A 114 3.41 4.58 13.75
CA TYR A 114 4.61 4.04 14.40
C TYR A 114 5.06 4.92 15.57
N PHE A 115 5.12 6.24 15.38
CA PHE A 115 5.48 7.17 16.44
C PHE A 115 4.47 7.17 17.59
N LEU A 116 3.18 7.18 17.31
CA LEU A 116 2.13 7.11 18.33
C LEU A 116 2.23 5.81 19.13
N SER A 117 2.39 4.69 18.45
CA SER A 117 2.45 3.37 19.09
C SER A 117 3.72 3.19 19.92
N THR A 118 4.86 3.68 19.45
CA THR A 118 6.11 3.65 20.23
C THR A 118 6.04 4.60 21.43
N GLY A 119 5.36 5.75 21.30
CA GLY A 119 5.10 6.66 22.41
C GLY A 119 4.23 6.04 23.51
N ILE A 120 3.15 5.33 23.12
CA ILE A 120 2.30 4.56 24.06
C ILE A 120 3.14 3.45 24.74
N GLY A 121 3.93 2.73 23.97
CA GLY A 121 4.80 1.69 24.51
C GLY A 121 5.84 2.23 25.50
N TRP A 122 6.39 3.41 25.25
CA TRP A 122 7.29 4.06 26.21
C TRP A 122 6.59 4.41 27.52
N MET A 123 5.34 4.87 27.46
CA MET A 123 4.55 5.16 28.68
C MET A 123 4.27 3.89 29.51
N VAL A 124 4.00 2.76 28.84
CA VAL A 124 3.64 1.49 29.50
C VAL A 124 4.88 0.78 30.04
N PHE A 125 5.94 0.64 29.25
CA PHE A 125 7.12 -0.15 29.62
C PHE A 125 8.27 0.68 30.21
N LYS A 126 8.16 2.02 30.21
CA LYS A 126 9.21 2.96 30.67
C LYS A 126 10.58 2.74 29.99
N SER A 127 10.58 2.13 28.79
CA SER A 127 11.75 1.85 27.98
C SER A 127 11.54 2.32 26.54
N SER A 128 12.61 2.76 25.86
CA SER A 128 12.46 3.18 24.46
C SER A 128 12.33 1.96 23.56
N ILE A 129 11.20 1.88 22.85
CA ILE A 129 10.88 0.83 21.87
C ILE A 129 11.18 1.31 20.44
N PHE A 130 11.47 2.60 20.30
CA PHE A 130 11.73 3.22 19.00
C PHE A 130 13.03 2.72 18.39
N SER A 131 12.95 2.24 17.14
CA SER A 131 14.09 1.86 16.31
C SER A 131 13.98 2.49 14.93
N PHE A 132 14.89 3.42 14.63
CA PHE A 132 14.92 4.09 13.34
C PHE A 132 15.22 3.12 12.19
N THR A 133 16.11 2.16 12.43
CA THR A 133 16.48 1.15 11.43
C THR A 133 15.29 0.28 11.03
N THR A 134 14.51 -0.17 12.01
CA THR A 134 13.30 -0.97 11.77
C THR A 134 12.24 -0.17 11.01
N LEU A 135 11.98 1.07 11.41
CA LEU A 135 11.05 1.95 10.72
C LEU A 135 11.46 2.14 9.25
N PHE A 136 12.75 2.46 9.01
CA PHE A 136 13.25 2.66 7.65
C PHE A 136 13.09 1.41 6.78
N GLN A 137 13.37 0.23 7.32
CA GLN A 137 13.20 -1.04 6.62
C GLN A 137 11.74 -1.31 6.25
N ILE A 138 10.82 -1.09 7.19
CA ILE A 138 9.38 -1.25 6.97
C ILE A 138 8.90 -0.31 5.84
N LEU A 139 9.30 0.96 5.89
CA LEU A 139 8.90 1.94 4.89
C LEU A 139 9.48 1.61 3.50
N LEU A 140 10.75 1.20 3.44
CA LEU A 140 11.40 0.85 2.18
C LEU A 140 10.67 -0.31 1.48
N ILE A 141 10.43 -1.40 2.19
CA ILE A 141 9.72 -2.56 1.64
C ILE A 141 8.28 -2.18 1.24
N SER A 142 7.59 -1.42 2.09
CA SER A 142 6.23 -0.97 1.79
C SER A 142 6.17 -0.11 0.53
N ILE A 143 7.08 0.84 0.35
CA ILE A 143 7.13 1.71 -0.83
C ILE A 143 7.42 0.90 -2.10
N VAL A 144 8.42 0.02 -2.07
CA VAL A 144 8.76 -0.83 -3.23
C VAL A 144 7.57 -1.69 -3.63
N PHE A 145 6.91 -2.32 -2.66
CA PHE A 145 5.71 -3.11 -2.91
C PHE A 145 4.59 -2.25 -3.51
N GLN A 146 4.32 -1.07 -2.96
CA GLN A 146 3.27 -0.16 -3.43
C GLN A 146 3.50 0.29 -4.87
N ILE A 147 4.75 0.52 -5.27
CA ILE A 147 5.12 0.84 -6.66
C ILE A 147 4.77 -0.34 -7.58
N PHE A 148 5.22 -1.55 -7.26
CA PHE A 148 4.94 -2.73 -8.07
C PHE A 148 3.45 -3.03 -8.15
N TYR A 149 2.75 -2.97 -7.02
CA TYR A 149 1.31 -3.16 -6.97
C TYR A 149 0.54 -2.12 -7.80
N SER A 150 0.97 -0.85 -7.77
CA SER A 150 0.36 0.20 -8.61
C SER A 150 0.42 -0.14 -10.09
N ILE A 151 1.56 -0.64 -10.57
CA ILE A 151 1.75 -1.01 -11.97
C ILE A 151 0.86 -2.20 -12.33
N ILE A 152 0.85 -3.23 -11.50
CA ILE A 152 0.00 -4.42 -11.70
C ILE A 152 -1.47 -4.03 -11.70
N ASN A 153 -1.89 -3.20 -10.76
CA ASN A 153 -3.27 -2.75 -10.63
C ASN A 153 -3.68 -1.85 -11.80
N CYS A 154 -2.77 -1.00 -12.28
CA CYS A 154 -2.99 -0.19 -13.48
C CYS A 154 -3.25 -1.09 -14.70
N TYR A 155 -2.39 -2.09 -14.94
CA TYR A 155 -2.59 -3.05 -16.02
C TYR A 155 -3.92 -3.80 -15.88
N ALA A 156 -4.19 -4.34 -14.70
CA ALA A 156 -5.41 -5.10 -14.42
C ALA A 156 -6.66 -4.27 -14.68
N MET A 157 -6.70 -3.02 -14.21
CA MET A 157 -7.88 -2.18 -14.33
C MET A 157 -8.07 -1.57 -15.72
N TRP A 158 -7.00 -1.17 -16.38
CA TRP A 158 -7.10 -0.48 -17.66
C TRP A 158 -7.08 -1.40 -18.87
N CYS A 159 -6.29 -2.49 -18.82
CA CYS A 159 -6.02 -3.32 -19.99
C CYS A 159 -6.59 -4.74 -19.93
N ALA A 160 -7.19 -5.14 -18.80
CA ALA A 160 -7.75 -6.46 -18.63
C ALA A 160 -9.29 -6.44 -18.51
N SER A 161 -9.92 -7.60 -18.75
CA SER A 161 -11.35 -7.76 -18.44
C SER A 161 -11.60 -7.65 -16.93
N LEU A 162 -12.81 -7.25 -16.55
CA LEU A 162 -13.15 -7.02 -15.14
C LEU A 162 -12.94 -8.27 -14.26
N ALA A 163 -13.29 -9.46 -14.79
CA ALA A 163 -13.09 -10.71 -14.09
C ALA A 163 -11.61 -10.99 -13.84
N TYR A 164 -10.78 -10.82 -14.86
CA TYR A 164 -9.33 -11.01 -14.77
C TYR A 164 -8.67 -9.98 -13.85
N ALA A 165 -9.16 -8.75 -13.86
CA ALA A 165 -8.68 -7.70 -12.97
C ALA A 165 -8.88 -8.05 -11.49
N LYS A 166 -10.04 -8.60 -11.12
CA LYS A 166 -10.33 -9.04 -9.75
C LYS A 166 -9.42 -10.19 -9.32
N VAL A 167 -9.16 -11.15 -10.22
CA VAL A 167 -8.25 -12.27 -9.95
C VAL A 167 -6.83 -11.78 -9.71
N ILE A 168 -6.32 -10.89 -10.56
CA ILE A 168 -4.98 -10.30 -10.40
C ILE A 168 -4.87 -9.55 -9.08
N GLN A 169 -5.87 -8.75 -8.73
CA GLN A 169 -5.88 -8.04 -7.45
C GLN A 169 -5.85 -8.99 -6.27
N PHE A 170 -6.70 -10.03 -6.29
CA PHE A 170 -6.75 -11.03 -5.23
C PHE A 170 -5.40 -11.73 -5.05
N ILE A 171 -4.80 -12.20 -6.15
CA ILE A 171 -3.47 -12.84 -6.11
C ILE A 171 -2.42 -11.88 -5.55
N SER A 172 -2.40 -10.62 -5.98
CA SER A 172 -1.44 -9.63 -5.50
C SER A 172 -1.60 -9.34 -4.00
N VAL A 173 -2.84 -9.28 -3.50
CA VAL A 173 -3.14 -9.14 -2.07
C VAL A 173 -2.69 -10.37 -1.29
N MET A 174 -2.96 -11.56 -1.79
CA MET A 174 -2.55 -12.81 -1.15
C MET A 174 -1.03 -12.95 -1.09
N LEU A 175 -0.32 -12.59 -2.15
CA LEU A 175 1.14 -12.59 -2.16
C LEU A 175 1.71 -11.58 -1.14
N TYR A 176 1.11 -10.40 -1.04
CA TYR A 176 1.53 -9.44 -0.02
C TYR A 176 1.26 -9.94 1.40
N MET A 177 0.06 -10.42 1.67
CA MET A 177 -0.28 -10.99 2.97
C MET A 177 0.60 -12.21 3.30
N GLY A 178 0.89 -13.05 2.32
CA GLY A 178 1.84 -14.14 2.44
C GLY A 178 3.24 -13.66 2.80
N SER A 179 3.77 -12.64 2.12
CA SER A 179 5.07 -12.06 2.42
C SER A 179 5.14 -11.46 3.82
N VAL A 180 4.07 -10.80 4.24
CA VAL A 180 3.91 -10.26 5.59
C VAL A 180 3.83 -11.42 6.59
N PHE A 181 3.07 -12.47 6.32
CA PHE A 181 2.93 -13.64 7.19
C PHE A 181 4.25 -14.39 7.38
N THR A 182 5.05 -14.57 6.34
CA THR A 182 6.37 -15.21 6.46
C THR A 182 7.33 -14.45 7.38
N MET A 183 7.17 -13.13 7.47
CA MET A 183 7.90 -12.32 8.44
C MET A 183 7.51 -12.59 9.89
N PHE A 184 6.34 -13.23 10.11
CA PHE A 184 5.76 -13.44 11.43
C PHE A 184 5.95 -14.84 12.00
N VAL A 185 6.12 -15.83 11.13
CA VAL A 185 6.28 -17.22 11.55
C VAL A 185 7.70 -17.50 12.06
N ILE A 186 8.65 -16.61 11.79
CA ILE A 186 10.04 -16.77 12.23
C ILE A 186 10.29 -15.89 13.48
N PRO A 187 10.24 -16.46 14.70
CA PRO A 187 10.09 -15.68 15.94
C PRO A 187 11.38 -15.09 16.53
N THR A 188 12.53 -15.17 15.91
CA THR A 188 13.75 -15.03 16.70
C THR A 188 14.59 -13.78 16.49
N ASN A 189 14.40 -12.97 15.54
CA ASN A 189 15.01 -11.64 15.41
C ASN A 189 14.44 -11.00 14.15
N PHE A 190 13.53 -10.07 14.35
CA PHE A 190 12.96 -9.31 13.26
C PHE A 190 14.04 -8.48 12.55
N SER A 191 14.80 -9.11 11.71
CA SER A 191 15.55 -8.43 10.67
C SER A 191 14.86 -8.74 9.34
N LEU A 192 14.07 -7.80 8.84
CA LEU A 192 13.49 -7.83 7.50
C LEU A 192 14.55 -8.14 6.42
N TYR A 193 15.80 -7.86 6.69
CA TYR A 193 16.95 -8.17 5.85
C TYR A 193 17.26 -9.66 5.73
N ASN A 194 16.96 -10.45 6.75
CA ASN A 194 17.38 -11.85 6.78
C ASN A 194 16.32 -12.83 6.29
N SER A 195 15.10 -12.38 5.97
CA SER A 195 14.11 -13.28 5.39
C SER A 195 14.31 -13.37 3.87
N LEU A 196 15.11 -14.30 3.42
CA LEU A 196 15.27 -14.66 1.99
C LEU A 196 13.90 -14.81 1.30
N GLY A 197 12.92 -15.36 2.01
CA GLY A 197 11.55 -15.51 1.49
C GLY A 197 10.88 -14.21 1.09
N THR A 198 11.04 -13.14 1.88
CA THR A 198 10.47 -11.83 1.54
C THR A 198 11.08 -11.24 0.27
N TRP A 199 12.42 -11.35 0.13
CA TRP A 199 13.11 -10.84 -1.05
C TRP A 199 12.78 -11.64 -2.30
N ILE A 200 12.62 -12.96 -2.21
CA ILE A 200 12.18 -13.81 -3.31
C ILE A 200 10.77 -13.39 -3.76
N ILE A 201 9.83 -13.24 -2.84
CA ILE A 201 8.46 -12.82 -3.16
C ILE A 201 8.45 -11.42 -3.79
N MET A 202 9.22 -10.48 -3.24
CA MET A 202 9.33 -9.13 -3.81
C MET A 202 9.94 -9.14 -5.21
N ALA A 203 10.94 -9.99 -5.46
CA ALA A 203 11.52 -10.16 -6.78
C ALA A 203 10.49 -10.73 -7.78
N MET A 204 9.70 -11.73 -7.38
CA MET A 204 8.63 -12.30 -8.22
C MET A 204 7.57 -11.24 -8.56
N ILE A 205 7.13 -10.47 -7.57
CA ILE A 205 6.16 -9.37 -7.78
C ILE A 205 6.78 -8.31 -8.72
N GLY A 206 8.06 -7.99 -8.56
CA GLY A 206 8.79 -7.04 -9.41
C GLY A 206 8.86 -7.50 -10.86
N VAL A 207 9.23 -8.76 -11.11
CA VAL A 207 9.25 -9.35 -12.45
C VAL A 207 7.86 -9.30 -13.09
N TYR A 208 6.83 -9.67 -12.32
CA TYR A 208 5.45 -9.60 -12.80
C TYR A 208 5.00 -8.16 -13.09
N ALA A 209 5.40 -7.19 -12.28
CA ALA A 209 5.12 -5.77 -12.53
C ALA A 209 5.78 -5.28 -13.82
N VAL A 210 7.02 -5.69 -14.12
CA VAL A 210 7.70 -5.36 -15.39
C VAL A 210 6.95 -5.95 -16.57
N ILE A 211 6.51 -7.21 -16.50
CA ILE A 211 5.70 -7.84 -17.55
C ILE A 211 4.38 -7.09 -17.74
N CYS A 212 3.68 -6.72 -16.66
CA CYS A 212 2.47 -5.92 -16.74
C CYS A 212 2.75 -4.56 -17.41
N TYR A 213 3.81 -3.87 -16.98
CA TYR A 213 4.17 -2.57 -17.54
C TYR A 213 4.41 -2.62 -19.05
N SER A 214 5.14 -3.63 -19.54
CA SER A 214 5.41 -3.80 -20.97
C SER A 214 4.15 -4.06 -21.80
N ARG A 215 3.08 -4.55 -21.18
CA ARG A 215 1.79 -4.85 -21.82
C ARG A 215 0.77 -3.72 -21.72
N ILE A 216 1.06 -2.63 -20.98
CA ILE A 216 0.18 -1.47 -20.91
C ILE A 216 0.28 -0.68 -22.21
N ASN A 217 -0.82 -0.61 -22.96
CA ASN A 217 -0.93 0.20 -24.16
C ASN A 217 -2.23 1.01 -24.14
N LYS A 218 -2.18 2.27 -24.59
CA LYS A 218 -3.35 3.17 -24.66
C LYS A 218 -4.47 2.57 -25.51
N GLU A 219 -4.14 2.01 -26.68
CA GLU A 219 -5.12 1.38 -27.57
C GLU A 219 -5.83 0.20 -26.89
N LYS A 220 -5.06 -0.67 -26.22
CA LYS A 220 -5.63 -1.80 -25.50
C LYS A 220 -6.54 -1.36 -24.36
N ALA A 221 -6.18 -0.29 -23.65
CA ALA A 221 -7.00 0.26 -22.59
C ALA A 221 -8.32 0.86 -23.13
N MET A 222 -8.28 1.52 -24.30
CA MET A 222 -9.47 2.06 -24.95
C MET A 222 -10.41 0.95 -25.45
N ASN A 223 -9.87 -0.11 -26.04
CA ASN A 223 -10.67 -1.24 -26.51
C ASN A 223 -11.41 -1.99 -25.39
N THR A 224 -10.94 -1.90 -24.14
CA THR A 224 -11.65 -2.48 -22.99
C THR A 224 -12.76 -1.58 -22.42
N LEU A 225 -12.92 -0.36 -22.91
CA LEU A 225 -14.04 0.55 -22.55
C LEU A 225 -15.27 0.31 -23.40
N SER A 226 -15.11 -0.23 -24.62
CA SER A 226 -16.18 -0.47 -25.58
C SER A 226 -16.96 -1.77 -25.35
N ILE A 227 -16.62 -2.53 -24.31
CA ILE A 227 -17.28 -3.78 -23.90
C ILE A 227 -17.95 -3.57 -22.53
#